data_db18329e73a5d5ce8c910501a668bd63
#
_entry.id   db18329e73a5d5ce8c910501a668bd63
#
_cell.length_a   1.000
_cell.length_b   1.000
_cell.length_c   1.000
_cell.angle_alpha   90.00
_cell.angle_beta   90.00
_cell.angle_gamma   90.00
#
_symmetry.space_group_name_H-M   'P 1'
#
loop_
_entity.id
_entity.type
_entity.pdbx_description
1 polymer ?
#
loop_
_entity_poly.entity_id
_entity_poly.type
_entity_poly.pdbx_seq_one_letter_code
_entity_poly.pdbx_strand_id
1 'polypeptide(L)'
;LALMKMSKIPPLRWLSTIYIEIIRGTPMLLQLYFFYFGLPMLIPALTKQKFLCIAIALICNSAAYVSEVIRSGIQAVDPGQKEAALSLGFSESKAMWFVVVPQAVKNILPALGNEFIMIVKDTSLGSTFFIGDLMTQYLVVKGPTYLPIEPLVIVGIIYFLMTFILSKVFGHFERKMQRADRHSGYERKRKQQREVQI
;
A
#
# COMPACT_ATOMS: atom_id res chain seq x y z
N LEU A 1 0.89 -9.93 -8.09
CA LEU A 1 1.39 -8.88 -9.00
C LEU A 1 2.89 -8.63 -8.78
N ALA A 2 3.36 -8.26 -7.56
CA ALA A 2 4.77 -7.98 -7.30
C ALA A 2 5.69 -9.14 -7.75
N LEU A 3 5.40 -10.37 -7.33
CA LEU A 3 6.18 -11.55 -7.73
C LEU A 3 6.09 -11.84 -9.23
N MET A 4 4.93 -11.59 -9.86
CA MET A 4 4.78 -11.72 -11.31
C MET A 4 5.67 -10.72 -12.05
N LYS A 5 5.71 -9.45 -11.61
CA LYS A 5 6.55 -8.40 -12.22
C LYS A 5 8.04 -8.69 -12.06
N MET A 6 8.43 -9.39 -10.98
CA MET A 6 9.82 -9.81 -10.72
C MET A 6 10.17 -11.19 -11.33
N SER A 7 9.20 -11.88 -11.92
CA SER A 7 9.40 -13.21 -12.50
C SER A 7 10.34 -13.17 -13.71
N LYS A 8 11.12 -14.24 -13.89
CA LYS A 8 11.89 -14.49 -15.10
C LYS A 8 11.04 -14.91 -16.31
N ILE A 9 9.74 -15.22 -16.08
CA ILE A 9 8.78 -15.64 -17.11
C ILE A 9 8.21 -14.40 -17.80
N PRO A 10 8.58 -14.14 -19.09
CA PRO A 10 8.22 -12.89 -19.78
C PRO A 10 6.72 -12.59 -19.84
N PRO A 11 5.81 -13.55 -20.13
CA PRO A 11 4.37 -13.29 -20.18
C PRO A 11 3.81 -12.78 -18.84
N LEU A 12 4.22 -13.40 -17.73
CA LEU A 12 3.76 -12.99 -16.39
C LEU A 12 4.23 -11.58 -16.03
N ARG A 13 5.49 -11.29 -16.32
CA ARG A 13 6.08 -9.97 -16.12
C ARG A 13 5.37 -8.92 -16.94
N TRP A 14 5.10 -9.20 -18.21
CA TRP A 14 4.47 -8.26 -19.13
C TRP A 14 3.03 -7.96 -18.72
N LEU A 15 2.23 -9.00 -18.40
CA LEU A 15 0.84 -8.86 -17.96
C LEU A 15 0.74 -8.02 -16.68
N SER A 16 1.59 -8.31 -15.68
CA SER A 16 1.59 -7.54 -14.43
C SER A 16 2.05 -6.10 -14.64
N THR A 17 3.01 -5.87 -15.52
CA THR A 17 3.49 -4.51 -15.85
C THR A 17 2.38 -3.69 -16.50
N ILE A 18 1.70 -4.21 -17.52
CA ILE A 18 0.59 -3.52 -18.18
C ILE A 18 -0.50 -3.14 -17.18
N TYR A 19 -0.93 -4.11 -16.35
CA TYR A 19 -1.94 -3.84 -15.34
C TYR A 19 -1.52 -2.70 -14.41
N ILE A 20 -0.31 -2.77 -13.86
CA ILE A 20 0.20 -1.78 -12.92
C ILE A 20 0.31 -0.40 -13.57
N GLU A 21 0.84 -0.31 -14.79
CA GLU A 21 1.00 0.95 -15.51
C GLU A 21 -0.36 1.59 -15.86
N ILE A 22 -1.35 0.80 -16.30
CA ILE A 22 -2.70 1.31 -16.57
C ILE A 22 -3.34 1.85 -15.30
N ILE A 23 -3.33 1.08 -14.21
CA ILE A 23 -3.96 1.48 -12.96
C ILE A 23 -3.27 2.72 -12.35
N ARG A 24 -1.94 2.76 -12.33
CA ARG A 24 -1.19 3.89 -11.77
C ARG A 24 -1.12 5.10 -12.70
N GLY A 25 -1.31 4.89 -14.00
CA GLY A 25 -1.34 5.95 -15.01
C GLY A 25 -2.70 6.60 -15.21
N THR A 26 -3.76 6.12 -14.53
CA THR A 26 -5.12 6.66 -14.66
C THR A 26 -5.63 7.21 -13.32
N PRO A 27 -6.44 8.30 -13.33
CA PRO A 27 -7.02 8.86 -12.11
C PRO A 27 -7.94 7.87 -11.40
N MET A 28 -7.85 7.81 -10.06
CA MET A 28 -8.70 6.92 -9.25
C MET A 28 -10.20 7.17 -9.50
N LEU A 29 -10.64 8.41 -9.60
CA LEU A 29 -12.04 8.74 -9.88
C LEU A 29 -12.51 8.14 -11.21
N LEU A 30 -11.68 8.18 -12.26
CA LEU A 30 -11.98 7.55 -13.56
C LEU A 30 -12.17 6.03 -13.40
N GLN A 31 -11.32 5.37 -12.62
CA GLN A 31 -11.46 3.94 -12.34
C GLN A 31 -12.77 3.64 -11.62
N LEU A 32 -13.15 4.45 -10.62
CA LEU A 32 -14.44 4.32 -9.93
C LEU A 32 -15.62 4.39 -10.90
N TYR A 33 -15.62 5.35 -11.82
CA TYR A 33 -16.65 5.45 -12.87
C TYR A 33 -16.68 4.18 -13.74
N PHE A 34 -15.52 3.69 -14.15
CA PHE A 34 -15.40 2.52 -15.01
C PHE A 34 -15.97 1.27 -14.33
N PHE A 35 -15.65 1.07 -13.05
CA PHE A 35 -16.16 -0.06 -12.29
C PHE A 35 -17.64 0.10 -11.93
N TYR A 36 -18.08 1.29 -11.56
CA TYR A 36 -19.46 1.56 -11.18
C TYR A 36 -20.47 1.36 -12.31
N PHE A 37 -20.12 1.78 -13.51
CA PHE A 37 -20.97 1.62 -14.70
C PHE A 37 -20.61 0.39 -15.52
N GLY A 38 -19.34 0.08 -15.70
CA GLY A 38 -18.88 -0.98 -16.59
C GLY A 38 -19.07 -2.39 -16.01
N LEU A 39 -18.78 -2.64 -14.74
CA LEU A 39 -18.96 -3.96 -14.16
C LEU A 39 -20.41 -4.50 -14.26
N PRO A 40 -21.45 -3.71 -13.95
CA PRO A 40 -22.83 -4.18 -14.13
C PRO A 40 -23.21 -4.51 -15.57
N MET A 41 -22.58 -3.87 -16.56
CA MET A 41 -22.80 -4.19 -17.98
C MET A 41 -22.22 -5.57 -18.33
N LEU A 42 -21.09 -5.95 -17.72
CA LEU A 42 -20.44 -7.24 -17.92
C LEU A 42 -21.03 -8.34 -17.03
N ILE A 43 -21.42 -7.99 -15.81
CA ILE A 43 -21.93 -8.90 -14.78
C ILE A 43 -23.27 -8.33 -14.26
N PRO A 44 -24.43 -8.67 -14.88
CA PRO A 44 -25.73 -8.10 -14.51
C PRO A 44 -26.13 -8.28 -13.06
N ALA A 45 -25.63 -9.32 -12.37
CA ALA A 45 -25.83 -9.55 -10.93
C ALA A 45 -25.32 -8.39 -10.06
N LEU A 46 -24.35 -7.60 -10.53
CA LEU A 46 -23.78 -6.45 -9.82
C LEU A 46 -24.61 -5.16 -9.98
N THR A 47 -25.65 -5.15 -10.80
CA THR A 47 -26.47 -3.94 -11.05
C THR A 47 -27.04 -3.34 -9.76
N LYS A 48 -27.45 -4.18 -8.82
CA LYS A 48 -27.98 -3.77 -7.51
C LYS A 48 -26.91 -3.66 -6.42
N GLN A 49 -25.66 -4.00 -6.72
CA GLN A 49 -24.56 -4.05 -5.75
C GLN A 49 -23.52 -2.96 -6.03
N LYS A 50 -23.96 -1.72 -6.12
CA LYS A 50 -23.11 -0.57 -6.49
C LYS A 50 -21.96 -0.34 -5.52
N PHE A 51 -22.17 -0.55 -4.22
CA PHE A 51 -21.10 -0.53 -3.22
C PHE A 51 -19.99 -1.53 -3.56
N LEU A 52 -20.35 -2.76 -3.96
CA LEU A 52 -19.37 -3.78 -4.31
C LEU A 52 -18.55 -3.39 -5.55
N CYS A 53 -19.19 -2.74 -6.55
CA CYS A 53 -18.45 -2.23 -7.73
C CYS A 53 -17.36 -1.21 -7.31
N ILE A 54 -17.68 -0.29 -6.42
CA ILE A 54 -16.72 0.69 -5.88
C ILE A 54 -15.64 0.01 -5.06
N ALA A 55 -16.01 -0.95 -4.20
CA ALA A 55 -15.03 -1.71 -3.40
C ALA A 55 -14.04 -2.48 -4.29
N ILE A 56 -14.52 -3.11 -5.37
CA ILE A 56 -13.66 -3.81 -6.35
C ILE A 56 -12.70 -2.82 -7.02
N ALA A 57 -13.15 -1.62 -7.39
CA ALA A 57 -12.28 -0.60 -7.97
C ALA A 57 -11.15 -0.20 -7.00
N LEU A 58 -11.48 0.06 -5.73
CA LEU A 58 -10.51 0.37 -4.68
C LEU A 58 -9.52 -0.77 -4.47
N ILE A 59 -9.98 -2.02 -4.45
CA ILE A 59 -9.13 -3.21 -4.32
C ILE A 59 -8.18 -3.33 -5.52
N CYS A 60 -8.67 -3.17 -6.74
CA CYS A 60 -7.85 -3.22 -7.94
C CYS A 60 -6.79 -2.12 -7.95
N ASN A 61 -7.17 -0.90 -7.60
CA ASN A 61 -6.23 0.21 -7.48
C ASN A 61 -5.16 -0.08 -6.42
N SER A 62 -5.57 -0.41 -5.20
CA SER A 62 -4.66 -0.74 -4.11
C SER A 62 -3.73 -1.90 -4.44
N ALA A 63 -4.21 -2.94 -5.13
CA ALA A 63 -3.38 -4.07 -5.54
C ALA A 63 -2.21 -3.65 -6.44
N ALA A 64 -2.38 -2.65 -7.31
CA ALA A 64 -1.31 -2.12 -8.16
C ALA A 64 -0.26 -1.36 -7.31
N TYR A 65 -0.72 -0.45 -6.43
CA TYR A 65 0.19 0.33 -5.57
C TYR A 65 0.93 -0.54 -4.56
N VAL A 66 0.24 -1.43 -3.85
CA VAL A 66 0.84 -2.38 -2.90
C VAL A 66 1.86 -3.29 -3.59
N SER A 67 1.59 -3.72 -4.83
CA SER A 67 2.55 -4.55 -5.56
C SER A 67 3.87 -3.81 -5.85
N GLU A 68 3.81 -2.52 -6.15
CA GLU A 68 5.01 -1.70 -6.34
C GLU A 68 5.73 -1.41 -5.02
N VAL A 69 4.99 -1.19 -3.94
CA VAL A 69 5.58 -1.06 -2.59
C VAL A 69 6.36 -2.32 -2.22
N ILE A 70 5.78 -3.50 -2.44
CA ILE A 70 6.46 -4.78 -2.19
C ILE A 70 7.71 -4.91 -3.07
N ARG A 71 7.57 -4.65 -4.38
CA ARG A 71 8.69 -4.74 -5.32
C ARG A 71 9.85 -3.80 -4.92
N SER A 72 9.54 -2.54 -4.67
CA SER A 72 10.55 -1.54 -4.28
C SER A 72 11.19 -1.86 -2.94
N GLY A 73 10.43 -2.38 -1.97
CA GLY A 73 10.97 -2.79 -0.68
C GLY A 73 11.94 -3.98 -0.77
N ILE A 74 11.68 -4.93 -1.67
CA ILE A 74 12.60 -6.04 -1.95
C ILE A 74 13.87 -5.51 -2.65
N GLN A 75 13.71 -4.63 -3.63
CA GLN A 75 14.83 -4.05 -4.38
C GLN A 75 15.69 -3.07 -3.55
N ALA A 76 15.15 -2.52 -2.47
CA ALA A 76 15.89 -1.66 -1.55
C ALA A 76 16.83 -2.43 -0.61
N VAL A 77 16.76 -3.75 -0.58
CA VAL A 77 17.75 -4.57 0.16
C VAL A 77 19.05 -4.59 -0.62
N ASP A 78 20.16 -4.33 0.08
CA ASP A 78 21.51 -4.34 -0.53
C ASP A 78 21.76 -5.68 -1.25
N PRO A 79 22.08 -5.68 -2.56
CA PRO A 79 22.40 -6.88 -3.32
C PRO A 79 23.50 -7.73 -2.70
N GLY A 80 24.48 -7.10 -2.03
CA GLY A 80 25.56 -7.77 -1.32
C GLY A 80 25.08 -8.70 -0.21
N GLN A 81 23.91 -8.46 0.37
CA GLN A 81 23.33 -9.38 1.36
C GLN A 81 22.93 -10.72 0.73
N LYS A 82 22.37 -10.68 -0.47
CA LYS A 82 22.04 -11.90 -1.22
C LYS A 82 23.30 -12.61 -1.71
N GLU A 83 24.25 -11.87 -2.24
CA GLU A 83 25.53 -12.41 -2.73
C GLU A 83 26.33 -13.09 -1.62
N ALA A 84 26.40 -12.47 -0.44
CA ALA A 84 27.05 -13.06 0.73
C ALA A 84 26.38 -14.37 1.16
N ALA A 85 25.04 -14.43 1.15
CA ALA A 85 24.31 -15.66 1.48
C ALA A 85 24.60 -16.78 0.46
N LEU A 86 24.64 -16.46 -0.83
CA LEU A 86 25.00 -17.42 -1.89
C LEU A 86 26.43 -17.93 -1.71
N SER A 87 27.39 -17.05 -1.36
CA SER A 87 28.79 -17.43 -1.10
C SER A 87 28.93 -18.35 0.11
N LEU A 88 28.01 -18.28 1.08
CA LEU A 88 27.93 -19.18 2.23
C LEU A 88 27.22 -20.51 1.90
N GLY A 89 26.88 -20.78 0.62
CA GLY A 89 26.27 -22.02 0.17
C GLY A 89 24.74 -22.06 0.29
N PHE A 90 24.06 -20.92 0.55
CA PHE A 90 22.60 -20.87 0.46
C PHE A 90 22.15 -21.03 -0.99
N SER A 91 21.06 -21.74 -1.23
CA SER A 91 20.40 -21.69 -2.52
C SER A 91 19.71 -20.33 -2.73
N GLU A 92 19.45 -19.96 -3.99
CA GLU A 92 18.71 -18.72 -4.35
C GLU A 92 17.44 -18.52 -3.51
N SER A 93 16.63 -19.58 -3.36
CA SER A 93 15.39 -19.52 -2.57
C SER A 93 15.67 -19.33 -1.08
N LYS A 94 16.67 -20.02 -0.52
CA LYS A 94 17.03 -19.83 0.88
C LYS A 94 17.57 -18.43 1.15
N ALA A 95 18.44 -17.92 0.29
CA ALA A 95 18.95 -16.55 0.38
C ALA A 95 17.80 -15.52 0.33
N MET A 96 16.82 -15.72 -0.57
CA MET A 96 15.65 -14.85 -0.67
C MET A 96 14.83 -14.88 0.63
N TRP A 97 14.41 -16.07 1.10
CA TRP A 97 13.47 -16.18 2.23
C TRP A 97 14.12 -15.87 3.59
N PHE A 98 15.37 -16.23 3.81
CA PHE A 98 16.01 -16.09 5.13
C PHE A 98 16.85 -14.81 5.27
N VAL A 99 17.27 -14.18 4.16
CA VAL A 99 18.10 -12.98 4.21
C VAL A 99 17.38 -11.76 3.63
N VAL A 100 16.86 -11.86 2.40
CA VAL A 100 16.28 -10.70 1.70
C VAL A 100 14.89 -10.35 2.24
N VAL A 101 13.97 -11.32 2.33
CA VAL A 101 12.57 -11.06 2.73
C VAL A 101 12.45 -10.45 4.13
N PRO A 102 13.16 -10.91 5.17
CA PRO A 102 13.09 -10.27 6.49
C PRO A 102 13.53 -8.81 6.50
N GLN A 103 14.52 -8.46 5.67
CA GLN A 103 14.96 -7.08 5.51
C GLN A 103 13.97 -6.27 4.67
N ALA A 104 13.47 -6.84 3.58
CA ALA A 104 12.48 -6.20 2.71
C ALA A 104 11.19 -5.85 3.46
N VAL A 105 10.70 -6.72 4.36
CA VAL A 105 9.49 -6.46 5.16
C VAL A 105 9.62 -5.17 5.97
N LYS A 106 10.79 -4.85 6.48
CA LYS A 106 11.04 -3.63 7.24
C LYS A 106 10.95 -2.38 6.37
N ASN A 107 11.33 -2.47 5.10
CA ASN A 107 11.19 -1.39 4.12
C ASN A 107 9.75 -1.26 3.63
N ILE A 108 9.03 -2.39 3.49
CA ILE A 108 7.66 -2.48 2.98
C ILE A 108 6.64 -1.94 3.98
N LEU A 109 6.75 -2.31 5.26
CA LEU A 109 5.72 -2.02 6.27
C LEU A 109 5.42 -0.52 6.46
N PRO A 110 6.41 0.40 6.52
CA PRO A 110 6.14 1.83 6.58
C PRO A 110 5.38 2.35 5.35
N ALA A 111 5.77 1.89 4.16
CA ALA A 111 5.13 2.28 2.91
C ALA A 111 3.69 1.73 2.80
N LEU A 112 3.43 0.50 3.28
CA LEU A 112 2.07 -0.05 3.39
C LEU A 112 1.20 0.75 4.35
N GLY A 113 1.76 1.23 5.46
CA GLY A 113 1.04 2.10 6.39
C GLY A 113 0.59 3.40 5.72
N ASN A 114 1.45 4.01 4.92
CA ASN A 114 1.11 5.20 4.14
C ASN A 114 0.04 4.91 3.07
N GLU A 115 0.16 3.77 2.38
CA GLU A 115 -0.84 3.33 1.39
C GLU A 115 -2.21 3.13 2.03
N PHE A 116 -2.25 2.52 3.22
CA PHE A 116 -3.51 2.34 3.96
C PHE A 116 -4.17 3.69 4.30
N ILE A 117 -3.38 4.69 4.73
CA ILE A 117 -3.88 6.04 5.00
C ILE A 117 -4.39 6.70 3.72
N MET A 118 -3.76 6.48 2.58
CA MET A 118 -4.23 6.98 1.27
C MET A 118 -5.57 6.36 0.90
N ILE A 119 -5.73 5.04 1.03
CA ILE A 119 -7.00 4.35 0.75
C ILE A 119 -8.14 4.91 1.60
N VAL A 120 -7.92 5.17 2.89
CA VAL A 120 -8.92 5.80 3.77
C VAL A 120 -9.38 7.16 3.25
N LYS A 121 -8.49 7.96 2.65
CA LYS A 121 -8.86 9.23 2.02
C LYS A 121 -9.57 9.02 0.68
N ASP A 122 -9.10 8.07 -0.11
CA ASP A 122 -9.63 7.79 -1.45
C ASP A 122 -11.05 7.23 -1.41
N THR A 123 -11.46 6.59 -0.29
CA THR A 123 -12.87 6.21 -0.10
C THR A 123 -13.83 7.40 -0.19
N SER A 124 -13.37 8.63 0.11
CA SER A 124 -14.18 9.86 -0.01
C SER A 124 -14.67 10.13 -1.44
N LEU A 125 -13.96 9.63 -2.45
CA LEU A 125 -14.38 9.72 -3.85
C LEU A 125 -15.66 8.92 -4.13
N GLY A 126 -15.99 7.95 -3.27
CA GLY A 126 -17.24 7.20 -3.31
C GLY A 126 -18.48 8.06 -3.12
N SER A 127 -18.34 9.24 -2.48
CA SER A 127 -19.42 10.20 -2.31
C SER A 127 -20.03 10.67 -3.63
N THR A 128 -19.24 10.68 -4.71
CA THR A 128 -19.73 10.98 -6.08
C THR A 128 -20.83 10.01 -6.52
N PHE A 129 -20.88 8.82 -5.94
CA PHE A 129 -21.86 7.77 -6.25
C PHE A 129 -22.88 7.55 -5.11
N PHE A 130 -22.89 8.42 -4.10
CA PHE A 130 -23.79 8.35 -2.95
C PHE A 130 -23.79 6.98 -2.24
N ILE A 131 -22.61 6.38 -2.04
CA ILE A 131 -22.47 5.07 -1.39
C ILE A 131 -22.47 5.11 0.14
N GLY A 132 -22.76 6.24 0.76
CA GLY A 132 -22.99 6.35 2.21
C GLY A 132 -21.73 6.52 3.06
N ASP A 133 -20.63 6.99 2.48
CA ASP A 133 -19.40 7.34 3.18
C ASP A 133 -19.50 8.69 3.92
N LEU A 134 -18.45 9.06 4.67
CA LEU A 134 -18.41 10.30 5.45
C LEU A 134 -18.61 11.56 4.57
N MET A 135 -18.02 11.57 3.38
CA MET A 135 -18.17 12.70 2.45
C MET A 135 -19.58 12.75 1.84
N THR A 136 -20.26 11.62 1.69
CA THR A 136 -21.69 11.56 1.33
C THR A 136 -22.55 12.23 2.41
N GLN A 137 -22.24 12.07 3.69
CA GLN A 137 -22.97 12.73 4.78
C GLN A 137 -22.82 14.25 4.71
N TYR A 138 -21.66 14.77 4.32
CA TYR A 138 -21.51 16.18 4.00
C TYR A 138 -22.53 16.64 2.94
N LEU A 139 -22.68 15.90 1.84
CA LEU A 139 -23.61 16.26 0.77
C LEU A 139 -25.07 16.22 1.24
N VAL A 140 -25.42 15.24 2.08
CA VAL A 140 -26.75 15.08 2.68
C VAL A 140 -27.10 16.25 3.60
N VAL A 141 -26.15 16.70 4.43
CA VAL A 141 -26.38 17.83 5.35
C VAL A 141 -26.39 19.17 4.61
N LYS A 142 -25.46 19.37 3.70
CA LYS A 142 -25.35 20.60 2.89
C LYS A 142 -26.62 20.93 2.12
N GLY A 143 -27.32 19.93 1.59
CA GLY A 143 -28.51 20.13 0.75
C GLY A 143 -29.62 20.89 1.49
N PRO A 144 -30.21 20.34 2.57
CA PRO A 144 -31.30 20.96 3.30
C PRO A 144 -30.92 22.22 4.10
N THR A 145 -29.67 22.30 4.57
CA THR A 145 -29.23 23.40 5.44
C THR A 145 -28.74 24.62 4.70
N TYR A 146 -28.38 24.47 3.41
CA TYR A 146 -27.74 25.53 2.60
C TYR A 146 -26.41 26.04 3.20
N LEU A 147 -25.81 25.29 4.11
CA LEU A 147 -24.53 25.61 4.74
C LEU A 147 -23.40 24.79 4.09
N PRO A 148 -22.59 25.37 3.17
CA PRO A 148 -21.57 24.61 2.46
C PRO A 148 -20.28 24.42 3.24
N ILE A 149 -19.95 25.32 4.15
CA ILE A 149 -18.62 25.36 4.81
C ILE A 149 -18.63 24.61 6.14
N GLU A 150 -19.63 24.83 6.98
CA GLU A 150 -19.68 24.31 8.35
C GLU A 150 -19.61 22.77 8.38
N PRO A 151 -20.45 22.01 7.65
CA PRO A 151 -20.34 20.56 7.64
C PRO A 151 -19.07 20.08 6.91
N LEU A 152 -18.53 20.86 5.95
CA LEU A 152 -17.27 20.52 5.29
C LEU A 152 -16.09 20.59 6.28
N VAL A 153 -16.06 21.61 7.13
CA VAL A 153 -15.02 21.73 8.19
C VAL A 153 -15.13 20.58 9.17
N ILE A 154 -16.34 20.18 9.58
CA ILE A 154 -16.54 19.04 10.48
C ILE A 154 -15.98 17.75 9.84
N VAL A 155 -16.36 17.45 8.60
CA VAL A 155 -15.84 16.30 7.86
C VAL A 155 -14.32 16.35 7.71
N GLY A 156 -13.77 17.52 7.40
CA GLY A 156 -12.32 17.75 7.32
C GLY A 156 -11.61 17.43 8.64
N ILE A 157 -12.16 17.88 9.78
CA ILE A 157 -11.63 17.56 11.11
C ILE A 157 -11.67 16.05 11.36
N ILE A 158 -12.76 15.35 11.02
CA ILE A 158 -12.88 13.91 11.22
C ILE A 158 -11.84 13.17 10.38
N TYR A 159 -11.68 13.49 9.09
CA TYR A 159 -10.64 12.89 8.24
C TYR A 159 -9.23 13.19 8.79
N PHE A 160 -8.98 14.41 9.23
CA PHE A 160 -7.70 14.77 9.85
C PHE A 160 -7.42 13.92 11.09
N LEU A 161 -8.38 13.81 12.00
CA LEU A 161 -8.22 13.01 13.22
C LEU A 161 -7.98 11.53 12.91
N MET A 162 -8.78 10.94 12.00
CA MET A 162 -8.59 9.55 11.58
C MET A 162 -7.19 9.33 10.99
N THR A 163 -6.79 10.14 10.02
CA THR A 163 -5.48 9.99 9.38
C THR A 163 -4.32 10.29 10.32
N PHE A 164 -4.48 11.26 11.23
CA PHE A 164 -3.50 11.58 12.26
C PHE A 164 -3.29 10.40 13.23
N ILE A 165 -4.37 9.80 13.73
CA ILE A 165 -4.30 8.64 14.63
C ILE A 165 -3.62 7.47 13.91
N LEU A 166 -4.04 7.14 12.69
CA LEU A 166 -3.44 6.08 11.88
C LEU A 166 -1.95 6.33 11.64
N SER A 167 -1.57 7.56 11.27
CA SER A 167 -0.17 7.95 11.07
C SER A 167 0.67 7.79 12.34
N LYS A 168 0.13 8.13 13.52
CA LYS A 168 0.82 7.91 14.81
C LYS A 168 0.99 6.44 15.13
N VAL A 169 -0.04 5.63 14.88
CA VAL A 169 0.00 4.18 15.08
C VAL A 169 1.07 3.55 14.17
N PHE A 170 1.02 3.78 12.86
CA PHE A 170 2.02 3.25 11.93
C PHE A 170 3.43 3.76 12.23
N GLY A 171 3.59 5.04 12.54
CA GLY A 171 4.89 5.62 12.92
C GLY A 171 5.44 5.05 14.24
N HIS A 172 4.59 4.58 15.16
CA HIS A 172 5.05 3.85 16.35
C HIS A 172 5.62 2.48 15.96
N PHE A 173 4.92 1.72 15.12
CA PHE A 173 5.41 0.42 14.63
C PHE A 173 6.72 0.55 13.84
N GLU A 174 6.82 1.55 12.96
CA GLU A 174 8.03 1.83 12.19
C GLU A 174 9.23 2.09 13.11
N ARG A 175 9.08 2.99 14.09
CA ARG A 175 10.15 3.30 15.07
C ARG A 175 10.57 2.09 15.86
N LYS A 176 9.64 1.21 16.24
CA LYS A 176 9.95 -0.03 16.96
C LYS A 176 10.81 -0.97 16.13
N MET A 177 10.50 -1.12 14.84
CA MET A 177 11.28 -1.95 13.91
C MET A 177 12.69 -1.39 13.68
N GLN A 178 12.82 -0.07 13.45
CA GLN A 178 14.11 0.58 13.22
C GLN A 178 15.02 0.52 14.46
N ARG A 179 14.47 0.60 15.68
CA ARG A 179 15.25 0.46 16.92
C ARG A 179 15.85 -0.92 17.08
N ALA A 180 15.12 -1.99 16.74
CA ALA A 180 15.61 -3.36 16.77
C ALA A 180 16.85 -3.56 15.87
N ASP A 181 16.89 -2.89 14.71
CA ASP A 181 18.03 -2.96 13.79
C ASP A 181 19.26 -2.20 14.28
N ARG A 182 19.05 -1.00 14.83
CA ARG A 182 20.17 -0.23 15.41
C ARG A 182 20.86 -0.98 16.53
N HIS A 183 20.10 -1.68 17.38
CA HIS A 183 20.68 -2.44 18.49
C HIS A 183 21.52 -3.62 17.99
N SER A 184 21.00 -4.38 17.02
CA SER A 184 21.73 -5.51 16.43
C SER A 184 22.99 -5.09 15.65
N GLY A 185 22.94 -3.96 14.94
CA GLY A 185 24.06 -3.39 14.21
C GLY A 185 25.17 -2.89 15.14
N TYR A 186 24.79 -2.28 16.27
CA TYR A 186 25.76 -1.78 17.27
C TYR A 186 26.50 -2.93 17.97
N GLU A 187 25.79 -3.98 18.34
CA GLU A 187 26.40 -5.17 18.96
C GLU A 187 27.36 -5.89 18.00
N ARG A 188 27.03 -6.00 16.70
CA ARG A 188 27.93 -6.56 15.68
C ARG A 188 29.22 -5.75 15.55
N LYS A 189 29.13 -4.42 15.44
CA LYS A 189 30.32 -3.55 15.37
C LYS A 189 31.20 -3.67 16.63
N ARG A 190 30.57 -3.77 17.79
CA ARG A 190 31.30 -3.92 19.07
C ARG A 190 32.01 -5.28 19.19
N LYS A 191 31.42 -6.36 18.66
CA LYS A 191 32.07 -7.68 18.61
C LYS A 191 33.26 -7.68 17.64
N GLN A 192 33.10 -7.13 16.44
CA GLN A 192 34.21 -7.01 15.47
C GLN A 192 35.38 -6.19 16.00
N GLN A 193 35.13 -5.10 16.69
CA GLN A 193 36.21 -4.30 17.28
C GLN A 193 36.97 -5.04 18.40
N ARG A 194 36.31 -5.92 19.13
CA ARG A 194 36.97 -6.76 20.15
C ARG A 194 37.82 -7.88 19.54
N GLU A 195 37.38 -8.44 18.42
CA GLU A 195 38.11 -9.52 17.70
C GLU A 195 39.38 -9.00 16.99
N VAL A 196 39.43 -7.71 16.62
CA VAL A 196 40.60 -7.06 15.98
C VAL A 196 41.63 -6.60 17.03
N GLN A 197 41.27 -6.53 18.30
CA GLN A 197 42.17 -6.11 19.39
C GLN A 197 42.86 -7.29 20.12
N ILE A 198 42.61 -8.51 19.70
CA ILE A 198 43.27 -9.75 20.14
C ILE A 198 44.25 -10.23 19.07
#